data_05d6a9140ae5249f4f4f13b7c238aae3
#
_entry.id   05d6a9140ae5249f4f4f13b7c238aae3
#
_cell.length_a   1.000
_cell.length_b   1.000
_cell.length_c   1.000
_cell.angle_alpha   90.00
_cell.angle_beta   90.00
_cell.angle_gamma   90.00
#
_symmetry.space_group_name_H-M   'P 1'
#
loop_
_entity.id
_entity.type
_entity.pdbx_description
1 polymer ?
#
loop_
_entity_poly.entity_id
_entity_poly.type
_entity_poly.pdbx_seq_one_letter_code
_entity_poly.pdbx_strand_id
1 'polypeptide(L)'
;EVAKIAVPAHERQKRRTGDEVNDTGLRFGPEVPVKEITLSCAELDGPNAEQYEIIDYKTSLRLARQPGSHVVLKYLRPVVRHKAAVAAGLPALITAPAPLGVLDHAQVDVSFLAGLLVDKFVYHTPLYRQHQRLIDEGIVVSRSTLDKWARDAIALLEPVARAVRLMILAGARLKVDETPIKAGRTKGTNGQGKMKQGWLWPILGEEGDIAFYYAASRAGAVVREVLGENYQGILQTDGYQVYAKYAASLPGCTHALCWAHTRRAFLKAESIDPQPVAQALEMIRGLYAIERDLGKVGAAEDV
;
A
#
# COMPACT_ATOMS: atom_id res chain seq x y z
N GLU A 1 -22.72 41.76 16.19
CA GLU A 1 -22.97 40.58 17.05
C GLU A 1 -23.09 39.34 16.18
N VAL A 2 -22.10 38.44 16.22
CA VAL A 2 -22.11 37.19 15.49
C VAL A 2 -22.84 36.16 16.36
N ALA A 3 -23.99 35.69 15.90
CA ALA A 3 -24.78 34.68 16.59
C ALA A 3 -23.96 33.38 16.74
N LYS A 4 -23.68 33.01 17.98
CA LYS A 4 -23.05 31.72 18.32
C LYS A 4 -24.08 30.61 18.11
N ILE A 5 -23.85 29.77 17.09
CA ILE A 5 -24.62 28.53 16.90
C ILE A 5 -24.24 27.59 18.03
N ALA A 6 -25.17 27.28 18.93
CA ALA A 6 -24.99 26.28 19.96
C ALA A 6 -24.93 24.89 19.30
N VAL A 7 -23.76 24.25 19.35
CA VAL A 7 -23.60 22.85 18.97
C VAL A 7 -24.24 22.01 20.06
N PRO A 8 -25.24 21.13 19.75
CA PRO A 8 -25.83 20.24 20.77
C PRO A 8 -24.72 19.37 21.38
N ALA A 9 -24.76 19.22 22.68
CA ALA A 9 -23.85 18.37 23.42
C ALA A 9 -23.91 16.94 22.85
N HIS A 10 -22.83 16.48 22.28
CA HIS A 10 -22.68 15.07 21.90
C HIS A 10 -22.62 14.25 23.18
N GLU A 11 -23.68 13.54 23.51
CA GLU A 11 -23.59 12.46 24.48
C GLU A 11 -22.63 11.41 23.96
N ARG A 12 -21.47 11.29 24.62
CA ARG A 12 -20.56 10.16 24.41
C ARG A 12 -21.36 8.90 24.75
N GLN A 13 -21.67 8.09 23.74
CA GLN A 13 -22.24 6.77 23.99
C GLN A 13 -21.36 6.07 25.02
N LYS A 14 -21.99 5.69 26.15
CA LYS A 14 -21.35 4.87 27.19
C LYS A 14 -20.72 3.66 26.50
N ARG A 15 -19.44 3.40 26.79
CA ARG A 15 -18.74 2.19 26.33
C ARG A 15 -19.62 0.99 26.65
N ARG A 16 -20.10 0.29 25.61
CA ARG A 16 -20.70 -1.02 25.81
C ARG A 16 -19.60 -1.95 26.31
N THR A 17 -19.76 -2.48 27.50
CA THR A 17 -18.92 -3.55 28.05
C THR A 17 -19.28 -4.82 27.30
N GLY A 18 -18.50 -5.17 26.28
CA GLY A 18 -18.45 -6.54 25.75
C GLY A 18 -17.52 -7.37 26.64
N ASP A 19 -17.76 -8.66 26.72
CA ASP A 19 -17.17 -9.55 27.72
C ASP A 19 -15.64 -9.70 27.70
N GLU A 20 -14.95 -9.29 26.61
CA GLU A 20 -13.50 -9.16 26.59
C GLU A 20 -13.09 -7.80 26.00
N VAL A 21 -12.71 -6.88 26.87
CA VAL A 21 -12.16 -5.57 26.52
C VAL A 21 -10.68 -5.55 26.85
N ASN A 22 -9.84 -5.34 25.85
CA ASN A 22 -8.46 -4.95 26.12
C ASN A 22 -8.36 -3.42 26.22
N ASP A 23 -7.33 -2.92 26.88
CA ASP A 23 -7.11 -1.49 27.14
C ASP A 23 -6.96 -0.62 25.87
N THR A 24 -6.86 -1.22 24.69
CA THR A 24 -6.57 -0.55 23.41
C THR A 24 -7.73 -0.56 22.42
N GLY A 25 -8.89 -1.12 22.77
CA GLY A 25 -10.14 -0.95 22.04
C GLY A 25 -10.47 -2.01 20.99
N LEU A 26 -9.72 -3.11 20.85
CA LEU A 26 -10.16 -4.28 20.09
C LEU A 26 -11.26 -4.99 20.87
N ARG A 27 -12.45 -5.13 20.25
CA ARG A 27 -13.58 -5.84 20.81
C ARG A 27 -14.06 -6.90 19.83
N PHE A 28 -14.45 -8.04 20.34
CA PHE A 28 -14.94 -9.16 19.54
C PHE A 28 -15.97 -9.95 20.35
N GLY A 29 -16.90 -10.61 19.65
CA GLY A 29 -17.90 -11.47 20.23
C GLY A 29 -17.36 -12.85 20.57
N PRO A 30 -18.12 -13.66 21.33
CA PRO A 30 -17.70 -15.00 21.73
C PRO A 30 -17.55 -15.98 20.54
N GLU A 31 -18.15 -15.65 19.41
CA GLU A 31 -18.07 -16.44 18.16
C GLU A 31 -16.73 -16.29 17.43
N VAL A 32 -15.93 -15.26 17.76
CA VAL A 32 -14.65 -15.01 17.10
C VAL A 32 -13.60 -15.99 17.63
N PRO A 33 -12.94 -16.78 16.77
CA PRO A 33 -11.92 -17.73 17.21
C PRO A 33 -10.77 -17.02 17.91
N VAL A 34 -10.40 -17.52 19.09
CA VAL A 34 -9.26 -17.03 19.85
C VAL A 34 -8.18 -18.12 19.87
N LYS A 35 -6.98 -17.78 19.39
CA LYS A 35 -5.81 -18.65 19.45
C LYS A 35 -4.88 -18.18 20.56
N GLU A 36 -4.74 -18.99 21.60
CA GLU A 36 -3.81 -18.70 22.68
C GLU A 36 -2.40 -19.08 22.29
N ILE A 37 -1.44 -18.20 22.60
CA ILE A 37 -0.01 -18.36 22.35
C ILE A 37 0.71 -18.00 23.64
N THR A 38 1.25 -18.99 24.32
CA THR A 38 2.11 -18.76 25.46
C THR A 38 3.50 -18.40 24.99
N LEU A 39 4.01 -17.26 25.41
CA LEU A 39 5.35 -16.81 25.06
C LEU A 39 6.37 -17.38 26.05
N SER A 40 7.54 -17.66 25.55
CA SER A 40 8.66 -18.06 26.39
C SER A 40 9.21 -16.85 27.17
N CYS A 41 9.90 -17.12 28.23
CA CYS A 41 10.54 -16.14 29.06
C CYS A 41 12.01 -16.60 29.27
N ALA A 42 12.95 -15.72 28.96
CA ALA A 42 14.38 -16.05 29.01
C ALA A 42 14.83 -16.59 30.35
N GLU A 43 14.20 -16.14 31.41
CA GLU A 43 14.46 -16.57 32.78
C GLU A 43 14.02 -18.04 33.05
N LEU A 44 12.98 -18.49 32.35
CA LEU A 44 12.45 -19.85 32.41
C LEU A 44 13.17 -20.84 31.49
N ASP A 45 13.77 -20.32 30.42
CA ASP A 45 14.48 -21.13 29.42
C ASP A 45 16.00 -21.22 29.70
N GLY A 46 16.50 -20.44 30.66
CA GLY A 46 17.91 -20.34 31.00
C GLY A 46 18.39 -21.39 31.99
N PRO A 47 19.72 -21.48 32.24
CA PRO A 47 20.32 -22.43 33.14
C PRO A 47 19.90 -22.27 34.62
N ASN A 48 19.30 -21.14 34.98
CA ASN A 48 18.82 -20.83 36.32
C ASN A 48 17.28 -20.89 36.43
N ALA A 49 16.62 -21.58 35.55
CA ALA A 49 15.13 -21.63 35.48
C ALA A 49 14.50 -22.06 36.82
N GLU A 50 15.13 -22.95 37.54
CA GLU A 50 14.66 -23.44 38.84
C GLU A 50 14.56 -22.35 39.93
N GLN A 51 15.26 -21.23 39.74
CA GLN A 51 15.26 -20.11 40.67
C GLN A 51 14.05 -19.18 40.48
N TYR A 52 13.27 -19.37 39.42
CA TYR A 52 12.11 -18.57 39.06
C TYR A 52 10.82 -19.35 39.25
N GLU A 53 9.74 -18.64 39.49
CA GLU A 53 8.38 -19.17 39.53
C GLU A 53 7.44 -18.27 38.75
N ILE A 54 6.49 -18.84 38.00
CA ILE A 54 5.44 -18.10 37.35
C ILE A 54 4.39 -17.77 38.39
N ILE A 55 4.08 -16.49 38.53
CA ILE A 55 3.09 -16.01 39.49
C ILE A 55 1.82 -15.51 38.79
N ASP A 56 1.91 -15.12 37.53
CA ASP A 56 0.78 -14.61 36.73
C ASP A 56 1.11 -14.60 35.22
N TYR A 57 0.11 -14.36 34.41
CA TYR A 57 0.24 -14.15 32.96
C TYR A 57 -0.36 -12.81 32.56
N LYS A 58 0.46 -11.95 31.94
CA LYS A 58 -0.02 -10.75 31.31
C LYS A 58 -0.52 -11.06 29.90
N THR A 59 -1.78 -10.77 29.65
CA THR A 59 -2.44 -11.04 28.36
C THR A 59 -2.29 -9.85 27.41
N SER A 60 -2.05 -10.12 26.13
CA SER A 60 -2.19 -9.16 25.05
C SER A 60 -2.90 -9.80 23.85
N LEU A 61 -3.70 -9.04 23.15
CA LEU A 61 -4.55 -9.51 22.05
C LEU A 61 -4.12 -8.87 20.73
N ARG A 62 -4.18 -9.63 19.65
CA ARG A 62 -3.99 -9.13 18.27
C ARG A 62 -5.02 -9.75 17.35
N LEU A 63 -5.62 -8.91 16.48
CA LEU A 63 -6.43 -9.39 15.38
C LEU A 63 -5.51 -9.90 14.27
N ALA A 64 -5.72 -11.13 13.85
CA ALA A 64 -4.99 -11.77 12.76
C ALA A 64 -5.96 -12.29 11.70
N ARG A 65 -5.47 -12.57 10.51
CA ARG A 65 -6.22 -13.23 9.43
C ARG A 65 -5.60 -14.59 9.14
N GLN A 66 -6.45 -15.59 9.02
CA GLN A 66 -6.09 -16.90 8.48
C GLN A 66 -6.93 -17.18 7.22
N PRO A 67 -6.57 -18.14 6.35
CA PRO A 67 -7.38 -18.46 5.19
C PRO A 67 -8.84 -18.72 5.57
N GLY A 68 -9.75 -17.93 5.01
CA GLY A 68 -11.21 -18.07 5.20
C GLY A 68 -11.81 -17.44 6.45
N SER A 69 -11.02 -16.92 7.42
CA SER A 69 -11.58 -16.30 8.64
C SER A 69 -10.61 -15.32 9.30
N HIS A 70 -11.13 -14.53 10.22
CA HIS A 70 -10.33 -13.76 11.17
C HIS A 70 -10.18 -14.53 12.48
N VAL A 71 -9.12 -14.27 13.23
CA VAL A 71 -8.81 -14.90 14.50
C VAL A 71 -8.19 -13.86 15.44
N VAL A 72 -8.47 -13.95 16.72
CA VAL A 72 -7.80 -13.16 17.74
C VAL A 72 -6.63 -13.98 18.31
N LEU A 73 -5.43 -13.46 18.18
CA LEU A 73 -4.23 -14.04 18.81
C LEU A 73 -4.15 -13.50 20.24
N LYS A 74 -4.30 -14.39 21.21
CA LYS A 74 -4.17 -14.10 22.64
C LYS A 74 -2.78 -14.53 23.11
N TYR A 75 -1.92 -13.56 23.31
CA TYR A 75 -0.56 -13.83 23.82
C TYR A 75 -0.57 -13.86 25.35
N LEU A 76 -0.18 -14.98 25.92
CA LEU A 76 0.03 -15.15 27.34
C LEU A 76 1.51 -14.95 27.64
N ARG A 77 1.84 -13.91 28.37
CA ARG A 77 3.21 -13.56 28.75
C ARG A 77 3.45 -13.86 30.20
N PRO A 78 4.29 -14.83 30.56
CA PRO A 78 4.53 -15.17 31.95
C PRO A 78 5.10 -13.97 32.71
N VAL A 79 4.59 -13.77 33.91
CA VAL A 79 5.15 -12.87 34.91
C VAL A 79 5.87 -13.76 35.93
N VAL A 80 7.16 -13.66 36.00
CA VAL A 80 8.00 -14.51 36.85
C VAL A 80 8.59 -13.73 38.01
N ARG A 81 8.83 -14.43 39.12
CA ARG A 81 9.51 -13.94 40.30
C ARG A 81 10.69 -14.84 40.62
N HIS A 82 11.84 -14.23 40.86
CA HIS A 82 12.97 -14.96 41.40
C HIS A 82 12.69 -15.35 42.87
N LYS A 83 12.80 -16.62 43.21
CA LYS A 83 12.44 -17.15 44.53
C LYS A 83 13.19 -16.49 45.70
N ALA A 84 14.40 -16.01 45.45
CA ALA A 84 15.23 -15.29 46.41
C ALA A 84 15.48 -13.82 46.05
N ALA A 85 14.56 -13.16 45.38
CA ALA A 85 14.75 -11.80 44.79
C ALA A 85 15.18 -10.76 45.84
N VAL A 86 14.57 -10.76 47.02
CA VAL A 86 14.87 -9.79 48.10
C VAL A 86 16.29 -9.97 48.62
N ALA A 87 16.74 -11.20 48.78
CA ALA A 87 18.11 -11.51 49.28
C ALA A 87 19.18 -11.25 48.19
N ALA A 88 18.82 -11.35 46.91
CA ALA A 88 19.74 -11.20 45.79
C ALA A 88 19.79 -9.78 45.16
N GLY A 89 18.99 -8.84 45.63
CA GLY A 89 18.91 -7.48 45.08
C GLY A 89 18.42 -7.45 43.60
N LEU A 90 17.69 -8.49 43.18
CA LEU A 90 17.17 -8.62 41.81
C LEU A 90 15.79 -7.96 41.67
N PRO A 91 15.33 -7.65 40.44
CA PRO A 91 13.98 -7.18 40.23
C PRO A 91 12.94 -8.15 40.79
N ALA A 92 11.98 -7.64 41.55
CA ALA A 92 10.96 -8.48 42.19
C ALA A 92 10.10 -9.25 41.17
N LEU A 93 9.79 -8.64 40.05
CA LEU A 93 8.97 -9.21 38.99
C LEU A 93 9.59 -8.95 37.63
N ILE A 94 9.56 -9.94 36.77
CA ILE A 94 9.97 -9.86 35.36
C ILE A 94 8.81 -10.34 34.52
N THR A 95 8.46 -9.58 33.46
CA THR A 95 7.41 -9.97 32.51
C THR A 95 8.04 -10.21 31.15
N ALA A 96 7.72 -11.34 30.52
CA ALA A 96 8.15 -11.61 29.15
C ALA A 96 7.76 -10.44 28.22
N PRO A 97 8.65 -10.02 27.28
CA PRO A 97 8.37 -8.93 26.38
C PRO A 97 7.14 -9.19 25.50
N ALA A 98 6.45 -8.14 25.11
CA ALA A 98 5.36 -8.28 24.14
C ALA A 98 5.93 -8.63 22.76
N PRO A 99 5.20 -9.42 21.94
CA PRO A 99 5.63 -9.66 20.56
C PRO A 99 5.77 -8.35 19.82
N LEU A 100 6.83 -8.22 19.02
CA LEU A 100 6.99 -7.08 18.15
C LEU A 100 5.88 -7.08 17.09
N GLY A 101 5.32 -5.92 16.82
CA GLY A 101 4.37 -5.70 15.72
C GLY A 101 5.04 -4.92 14.61
N VAL A 102 4.52 -5.03 13.39
CA VAL A 102 4.98 -4.22 12.25
C VAL A 102 4.50 -2.77 12.33
N LEU A 103 3.46 -2.51 13.11
CA LEU A 103 2.95 -1.17 13.41
C LEU A 103 3.03 -0.95 14.94
N ASP A 104 3.63 0.15 15.33
CA ASP A 104 3.73 0.53 16.74
C ASP A 104 2.36 0.73 17.37
N HIS A 105 2.18 0.19 18.57
CA HIS A 105 0.94 0.31 19.35
C HIS A 105 -0.34 -0.20 18.65
N ALA A 106 -0.22 -0.95 17.55
CA ALA A 106 -1.37 -1.55 16.88
C ALA A 106 -1.64 -2.96 17.39
N GLN A 107 -2.94 -3.27 17.57
CA GLN A 107 -3.40 -4.60 17.96
C GLN A 107 -3.80 -5.44 16.74
N VAL A 108 -2.95 -5.43 15.75
CA VAL A 108 -3.18 -6.11 14.49
C VAL A 108 -1.94 -6.89 14.12
N ASP A 109 -2.16 -8.11 13.66
CA ASP A 109 -1.09 -8.96 13.14
C ASP A 109 -0.79 -8.61 11.68
N VAL A 110 0.43 -8.94 11.22
CA VAL A 110 0.86 -8.71 9.85
C VAL A 110 -0.04 -9.42 8.83
N SER A 111 -0.56 -10.59 9.16
CA SER A 111 -1.48 -11.35 8.30
C SER A 111 -2.79 -10.61 8.03
N PHE A 112 -3.31 -9.89 9.04
CA PHE A 112 -4.49 -9.04 8.87
C PHE A 112 -4.18 -7.85 7.96
N LEU A 113 -3.06 -7.15 8.18
CA LEU A 113 -2.65 -6.01 7.36
C LEU A 113 -2.43 -6.41 5.89
N ALA A 114 -1.76 -7.52 5.66
CA ALA A 114 -1.58 -8.07 4.31
C ALA A 114 -2.93 -8.37 3.64
N GLY A 115 -3.84 -9.05 4.36
CA GLY A 115 -5.18 -9.33 3.88
C GLY A 115 -6.00 -8.08 3.57
N LEU A 116 -5.91 -7.06 4.42
CA LEU A 116 -6.56 -5.76 4.23
C LEU A 116 -6.13 -5.07 2.93
N LEU A 117 -4.82 -5.08 2.64
CA LEU A 117 -4.27 -4.50 1.42
C LEU A 117 -4.60 -5.33 0.18
N VAL A 118 -4.50 -6.66 0.25
CA VAL A 118 -4.90 -7.55 -0.85
C VAL A 118 -6.37 -7.37 -1.20
N ASP A 119 -7.26 -7.38 -0.21
CA ASP A 119 -8.69 -7.15 -0.44
C ASP A 119 -8.94 -5.78 -1.08
N LYS A 120 -8.20 -4.75 -0.67
CA LYS A 120 -8.35 -3.39 -1.20
C LYS A 120 -7.83 -3.24 -2.62
N PHE A 121 -6.63 -3.72 -2.91
CA PHE A 121 -5.91 -3.41 -4.15
C PHE A 121 -5.99 -4.51 -5.20
N VAL A 122 -6.05 -5.78 -4.81
CA VAL A 122 -6.18 -6.91 -5.74
C VAL A 122 -7.64 -7.22 -6.02
N TYR A 123 -8.47 -7.30 -4.96
CA TYR A 123 -9.90 -7.62 -5.10
C TYR A 123 -10.81 -6.38 -5.14
N HIS A 124 -10.24 -5.18 -5.15
CA HIS A 124 -10.96 -3.90 -5.24
C HIS A 124 -12.08 -3.72 -4.21
N THR A 125 -11.96 -4.38 -3.03
CA THR A 125 -12.94 -4.27 -1.96
C THR A 125 -12.71 -2.98 -1.17
N PRO A 126 -13.65 -2.02 -1.19
CA PRO A 126 -13.52 -0.78 -0.45
C PRO A 126 -13.41 -1.02 1.07
N LEU A 127 -12.63 -0.18 1.78
CA LEU A 127 -12.43 -0.33 3.23
C LEU A 127 -13.75 -0.35 4.03
N TYR A 128 -14.77 0.39 3.60
CA TYR A 128 -16.07 0.37 4.29
C TYR A 128 -16.76 -0.99 4.20
N ARG A 129 -16.61 -1.74 3.10
CA ARG A 129 -17.15 -3.10 2.97
C ARG A 129 -16.33 -4.11 3.77
N GLN A 130 -15.03 -3.94 3.82
CA GLN A 130 -14.17 -4.75 4.69
C GLN A 130 -14.52 -4.51 6.16
N HIS A 131 -14.74 -3.25 6.54
CA HIS A 131 -15.22 -2.90 7.88
C HIS A 131 -16.58 -3.54 8.21
N GLN A 132 -17.54 -3.52 7.26
CA GLN A 132 -18.84 -4.16 7.46
C GLN A 132 -18.69 -5.65 7.67
N ARG A 133 -17.84 -6.32 6.88
CA ARG A 133 -17.56 -7.76 7.06
C ARG A 133 -17.00 -8.06 8.46
N LEU A 134 -16.10 -7.24 8.99
CA LEU A 134 -15.59 -7.40 10.35
C LEU A 134 -16.71 -7.29 11.39
N ILE A 135 -17.62 -6.34 11.22
CA ILE A 135 -18.79 -6.20 12.12
C ILE A 135 -19.69 -7.44 12.05
N ASP A 136 -19.96 -7.95 10.84
CA ASP A 136 -20.80 -9.14 10.63
C ASP A 136 -20.14 -10.40 11.23
N GLU A 137 -18.81 -10.44 11.31
CA GLU A 137 -18.02 -11.48 11.97
C GLU A 137 -17.84 -11.25 13.49
N GLY A 138 -18.52 -10.27 14.09
CA GLY A 138 -18.44 -9.97 15.53
C GLY A 138 -17.22 -9.16 15.95
N ILE A 139 -16.42 -8.64 15.03
CA ILE A 139 -15.20 -7.87 15.32
C ILE A 139 -15.49 -6.38 15.26
N VAL A 140 -15.37 -5.71 16.40
CA VAL A 140 -15.71 -4.29 16.54
C VAL A 140 -14.45 -3.43 16.52
N VAL A 141 -14.21 -2.78 15.40
CA VAL A 141 -13.12 -1.79 15.20
C VAL A 141 -13.71 -0.52 14.58
N SER A 142 -13.20 0.65 14.92
CA SER A 142 -13.69 1.89 14.30
C SER A 142 -13.20 2.01 12.84
N ARG A 143 -14.00 2.67 11.99
CA ARG A 143 -13.57 2.96 10.60
C ARG A 143 -12.28 3.74 10.55
N SER A 144 -12.12 4.72 11.42
CA SER A 144 -10.88 5.53 11.49
C SER A 144 -9.66 4.71 11.88
N THR A 145 -9.81 3.69 12.72
CA THR A 145 -8.75 2.76 13.08
C THR A 145 -8.38 1.89 11.88
N LEU A 146 -9.37 1.33 11.18
CA LEU A 146 -9.14 0.54 9.97
C LEU A 146 -8.46 1.36 8.87
N ASP A 147 -8.91 2.60 8.64
CA ASP A 147 -8.30 3.53 7.69
C ASP A 147 -6.86 3.89 8.09
N LYS A 148 -6.59 4.04 9.40
CA LYS A 148 -5.23 4.28 9.90
C LYS A 148 -4.33 3.07 9.62
N TRP A 149 -4.77 1.86 9.97
CA TRP A 149 -4.00 0.64 9.71
C TRP A 149 -3.69 0.45 8.23
N ALA A 150 -4.67 0.72 7.35
CA ALA A 150 -4.44 0.64 5.90
C ALA A 150 -3.38 1.64 5.43
N ARG A 151 -3.43 2.90 5.89
CA ARG A 151 -2.44 3.93 5.54
C ARG A 151 -1.05 3.58 6.06
N ASP A 152 -0.95 3.15 7.30
CA ASP A 152 0.32 2.81 7.93
C ASP A 152 0.94 1.58 7.24
N ALA A 153 0.11 0.58 6.89
CA ALA A 153 0.57 -0.59 6.14
C ALA A 153 1.03 -0.25 4.71
N ILE A 154 0.35 0.69 4.03
CA ILE A 154 0.81 1.21 2.73
C ILE A 154 2.16 1.89 2.87
N ALA A 155 2.35 2.70 3.93
CA ALA A 155 3.62 3.39 4.18
C ALA A 155 4.79 2.42 4.40
N LEU A 156 4.55 1.24 4.99
CA LEU A 156 5.57 0.19 5.12
C LEU A 156 6.06 -0.35 3.78
N LEU A 157 5.27 -0.25 2.71
CA LEU A 157 5.62 -0.71 1.36
C LEU A 157 6.40 0.35 0.55
N GLU A 158 6.49 1.59 1.04
CA GLU A 158 7.18 2.67 0.32
C GLU A 158 8.63 2.33 -0.05
N PRO A 159 9.47 1.74 0.83
CA PRO A 159 10.84 1.38 0.46
C PRO A 159 10.92 0.37 -0.70
N VAL A 160 9.97 -0.58 -0.75
CA VAL A 160 9.88 -1.56 -1.84
C VAL A 160 9.47 -0.86 -3.15
N ALA A 161 8.45 -0.03 -3.12
CA ALA A 161 8.00 0.73 -4.29
C ALA A 161 9.11 1.66 -4.82
N ARG A 162 9.87 2.28 -3.92
CA ARG A 162 11.04 3.09 -4.27
C ARG A 162 12.14 2.26 -4.93
N ALA A 163 12.47 1.08 -4.38
CA ALA A 163 13.48 0.18 -4.93
C ALA A 163 13.10 -0.29 -6.35
N VAL A 164 11.85 -0.71 -6.56
CA VAL A 164 11.31 -1.08 -7.88
C VAL A 164 11.42 0.07 -8.85
N ARG A 165 11.03 1.28 -8.46
CA ARG A 165 11.16 2.46 -9.31
C ARG A 165 12.61 2.75 -9.70
N LEU A 166 13.55 2.70 -8.75
CA LEU A 166 14.97 2.93 -9.03
C LEU A 166 15.53 1.87 -9.98
N MET A 167 15.15 0.61 -9.81
CA MET A 167 15.52 -0.49 -10.72
C MET A 167 15.03 -0.20 -12.15
N ILE A 168 13.76 0.17 -12.31
CA ILE A 168 13.19 0.52 -13.62
C ILE A 168 13.93 1.70 -14.26
N LEU A 169 14.18 2.76 -13.48
CA LEU A 169 14.87 3.97 -13.97
C LEU A 169 16.33 3.73 -14.36
N ALA A 170 16.96 2.65 -13.91
CA ALA A 170 18.29 2.24 -14.33
C ALA A 170 18.30 1.47 -15.66
N GLY A 171 17.15 1.09 -16.19
CA GLY A 171 17.03 0.37 -17.45
C GLY A 171 17.34 1.24 -18.67
N ALA A 172 17.76 0.61 -19.76
CA ALA A 172 18.14 1.30 -21.01
C ALA A 172 16.92 1.79 -21.80
N ARG A 173 15.71 1.28 -21.52
CA ARG A 173 14.47 1.68 -22.21
C ARG A 173 13.34 1.87 -21.22
N LEU A 174 12.71 3.04 -21.30
CA LEU A 174 11.51 3.36 -20.50
C LEU A 174 10.34 3.71 -21.41
N LYS A 175 9.15 3.24 -21.04
CA LYS A 175 7.90 3.72 -21.62
C LYS A 175 7.14 4.49 -20.53
N VAL A 176 6.78 5.73 -20.83
CA VAL A 176 6.14 6.63 -19.85
C VAL A 176 4.91 7.27 -20.48
N ASP A 177 3.88 7.37 -19.69
CA ASP A 177 2.62 8.04 -20.03
C ASP A 177 2.09 8.78 -18.79
N GLU A 178 1.05 9.58 -18.90
CA GLU A 178 0.36 10.15 -17.76
C GLU A 178 -1.16 10.03 -17.90
N THR A 179 -1.78 9.56 -16.82
CA THR A 179 -3.23 9.37 -16.73
C THR A 179 -3.84 10.31 -15.70
N PRO A 180 -4.89 11.06 -16.05
CA PRO A 180 -5.58 11.92 -15.10
C PRO A 180 -6.30 11.10 -14.04
N ILE A 181 -6.13 11.48 -12.78
CA ILE A 181 -6.82 10.86 -11.64
C ILE A 181 -7.40 11.94 -10.72
N LYS A 182 -8.59 11.68 -10.21
CA LYS A 182 -9.16 12.55 -9.16
C LYS A 182 -8.68 12.06 -7.81
N ALA A 183 -7.79 12.80 -7.17
CA ALA A 183 -7.19 12.45 -5.89
C ALA A 183 -7.08 13.66 -4.95
N GLY A 184 -7.31 13.40 -3.66
CA GLY A 184 -7.32 14.44 -2.65
C GLY A 184 -8.55 15.35 -2.72
N ARG A 185 -8.74 16.17 -1.69
CA ARG A 185 -9.83 17.13 -1.62
C ARG A 185 -9.28 18.56 -1.55
N THR A 186 -9.93 19.50 -2.23
CA THR A 186 -9.70 20.93 -1.99
C THR A 186 -10.31 21.29 -0.63
N LYS A 187 -9.67 22.20 0.12
CA LYS A 187 -10.33 22.83 1.26
C LYS A 187 -11.44 23.73 0.70
N GLY A 188 -12.70 23.32 0.83
CA GLY A 188 -13.83 24.18 0.50
C GLY A 188 -14.21 25.07 1.67
N THR A 189 -14.75 26.26 1.39
CA THR A 189 -15.16 27.25 2.40
C THR A 189 -16.30 26.73 3.32
N ASN A 190 -17.04 25.72 2.91
CA ASN A 190 -18.20 25.16 3.64
C ASN A 190 -18.08 23.66 3.91
N GLY A 191 -16.87 23.12 4.05
CA GLY A 191 -16.66 21.68 4.29
C GLY A 191 -16.89 20.77 3.08
N GLN A 192 -17.41 21.27 1.98
CA GLN A 192 -17.62 20.54 0.72
C GLN A 192 -16.44 20.72 -0.23
N GLY A 193 -15.33 20.07 0.06
CA GLY A 193 -14.19 20.07 -0.86
C GLY A 193 -14.45 19.22 -2.10
N LYS A 194 -14.14 19.74 -3.29
CA LYS A 194 -14.15 18.99 -4.55
C LYS A 194 -12.88 18.14 -4.66
N MET A 195 -12.98 16.99 -5.34
CA MET A 195 -11.79 16.18 -5.67
C MET A 195 -10.87 16.96 -6.60
N LYS A 196 -9.57 17.00 -6.29
CA LYS A 196 -8.56 17.63 -7.16
C LYS A 196 -8.22 16.71 -8.33
N GLN A 197 -7.96 17.33 -9.48
CA GLN A 197 -7.30 16.67 -10.59
C GLN A 197 -5.82 16.47 -10.22
N GLY A 198 -5.34 15.23 -10.26
CA GLY A 198 -3.95 14.85 -10.20
C GLY A 198 -3.60 13.97 -11.40
N TRP A 199 -2.38 13.45 -11.43
CA TRP A 199 -1.84 12.66 -12.52
C TRP A 199 -1.08 11.47 -11.98
N LEU A 200 -1.36 10.30 -12.52
CA LEU A 200 -0.60 9.10 -12.30
C LEU A 200 0.35 8.91 -13.50
N TRP A 201 1.62 8.69 -13.19
CA TRP A 201 2.68 8.49 -14.16
C TRP A 201 3.13 7.04 -14.10
N PRO A 202 2.61 6.15 -14.97
CA PRO A 202 3.15 4.81 -15.13
C PRO A 202 4.50 4.88 -15.84
N ILE A 203 5.49 4.19 -15.28
CA ILE A 203 6.82 4.02 -15.84
C ILE A 203 7.01 2.53 -16.05
N LEU A 204 7.07 2.09 -17.29
CA LEU A 204 7.26 0.71 -17.68
C LEU A 204 8.73 0.49 -18.05
N GLY A 205 9.38 -0.46 -17.41
CA GLY A 205 10.72 -0.93 -17.70
C GLY A 205 10.79 -1.98 -18.82
N GLU A 206 11.97 -2.45 -19.12
CA GLU A 206 12.24 -3.43 -20.19
C GLU A 206 11.66 -4.81 -19.87
N GLU A 207 11.78 -5.24 -18.63
CA GLU A 207 11.32 -6.56 -18.16
C GLU A 207 9.82 -6.63 -17.91
N GLY A 208 9.06 -5.55 -18.24
CA GLY A 208 7.63 -5.48 -18.02
C GLY A 208 7.23 -4.98 -16.62
N ASP A 209 8.20 -4.66 -15.76
CA ASP A 209 7.94 -4.05 -14.47
C ASP A 209 7.35 -2.65 -14.61
N ILE A 210 6.41 -2.31 -13.73
CA ILE A 210 5.73 -1.01 -13.75
C ILE A 210 5.86 -0.35 -12.38
N ALA A 211 6.32 0.90 -12.39
CA ALA A 211 6.22 1.80 -11.23
C ALA A 211 5.20 2.91 -11.52
N PHE A 212 4.52 3.35 -10.48
CA PHE A 212 3.59 4.47 -10.57
C PHE A 212 4.07 5.63 -9.71
N TYR A 213 4.02 6.83 -10.28
CA TYR A 213 4.28 8.05 -9.54
C TYR A 213 3.06 8.98 -9.60
N TYR A 214 2.66 9.51 -8.46
CA TYR A 214 1.56 10.47 -8.38
C TYR A 214 2.10 11.89 -8.32
N ALA A 215 1.55 12.78 -9.17
CA ALA A 215 1.83 14.21 -9.10
C ALA A 215 0.54 15.04 -9.16
N ALA A 216 0.56 16.20 -8.53
CA ALA A 216 -0.58 17.12 -8.53
C ALA A 216 -0.73 17.86 -9.87
N SER A 217 0.26 17.80 -10.77
CA SER A 217 0.27 18.47 -12.06
C SER A 217 1.01 17.63 -13.11
N ARG A 218 0.88 17.99 -14.40
CA ARG A 218 1.66 17.43 -15.51
C ARG A 218 2.68 18.42 -16.08
N ALA A 219 3.12 19.38 -15.26
CA ALA A 219 4.10 20.38 -15.67
C ALA A 219 5.48 19.75 -15.96
N GLY A 220 6.30 20.44 -16.76
CA GLY A 220 7.61 19.94 -17.15
C GLY A 220 8.58 19.64 -15.99
N ALA A 221 8.45 20.35 -14.87
CA ALA A 221 9.24 20.07 -13.67
C ALA A 221 8.95 18.65 -13.11
N VAL A 222 7.71 18.17 -13.23
CA VAL A 222 7.31 16.84 -12.74
C VAL A 222 8.02 15.72 -13.52
N VAL A 223 8.31 15.91 -14.82
CA VAL A 223 9.04 14.90 -15.60
C VAL A 223 10.41 14.63 -15.00
N ARG A 224 11.10 15.65 -14.49
CA ARG A 224 12.41 15.51 -13.80
C ARG A 224 12.26 14.80 -12.46
N GLU A 225 11.20 15.06 -11.71
CA GLU A 225 10.88 14.34 -10.46
C GLU A 225 10.59 12.86 -10.74
N VAL A 226 9.90 12.57 -11.85
CA VAL A 226 9.49 11.22 -12.24
C VAL A 226 10.66 10.42 -12.79
N LEU A 227 11.45 10.99 -13.70
CA LEU A 227 12.51 10.28 -14.45
C LEU A 227 13.93 10.54 -13.92
N GLY A 228 14.08 11.52 -13.03
CA GLY A 228 15.41 11.95 -12.55
C GLY A 228 16.04 13.00 -13.45
N GLU A 229 17.21 13.51 -13.04
CA GLU A 229 17.92 14.59 -13.72
C GLU A 229 18.88 14.10 -14.81
N ASN A 230 19.23 12.81 -14.82
CA ASN A 230 20.34 12.28 -15.62
C ASN A 230 20.00 10.94 -16.31
N TYR A 231 18.74 10.72 -16.70
CA TYR A 231 18.37 9.49 -17.37
C TYR A 231 19.16 9.32 -18.69
N GLN A 232 19.70 8.14 -18.91
CA GLN A 232 20.40 7.75 -20.13
C GLN A 232 19.71 6.53 -20.74
N GLY A 233 19.40 6.60 -22.03
CA GLY A 233 18.72 5.50 -22.71
C GLY A 233 17.59 5.98 -23.61
N ILE A 234 16.70 5.08 -23.96
CA ILE A 234 15.55 5.34 -24.84
C ILE A 234 14.34 5.65 -23.99
N LEU A 235 13.77 6.85 -24.16
CA LEU A 235 12.55 7.28 -23.53
C LEU A 235 11.40 7.25 -24.56
N GLN A 236 10.50 6.27 -24.44
CA GLN A 236 9.33 6.16 -25.31
C GLN A 236 8.10 6.80 -24.62
N THR A 237 7.49 7.79 -25.28
CA THR A 237 6.31 8.49 -24.78
C THR A 237 5.32 8.79 -25.88
N ASP A 238 4.23 9.50 -25.54
CA ASP A 238 3.38 10.15 -26.52
C ASP A 238 4.05 11.40 -27.13
N GLY A 239 3.30 12.16 -27.93
CA GLY A 239 3.78 13.40 -28.57
C GLY A 239 3.78 14.63 -27.65
N TYR A 240 3.63 14.51 -26.34
CA TYR A 240 3.62 15.65 -25.44
C TYR A 240 5.00 16.31 -25.36
N GLN A 241 5.07 17.58 -25.73
CA GLN A 241 6.32 18.33 -25.93
C GLN A 241 7.24 18.38 -24.70
N VAL A 242 6.73 18.17 -23.51
CA VAL A 242 7.51 18.19 -22.28
C VAL A 242 8.55 17.07 -22.26
N TYR A 243 8.22 15.90 -22.77
CA TYR A 243 9.15 14.79 -22.88
C TYR A 243 10.27 15.06 -23.90
N ALA A 244 9.92 15.64 -25.05
CA ALA A 244 10.91 16.04 -26.05
C ALA A 244 11.90 17.07 -25.48
N LYS A 245 11.42 18.07 -24.73
CA LYS A 245 12.27 19.05 -24.06
C LYS A 245 13.17 18.42 -22.99
N TYR A 246 12.63 17.49 -22.21
CA TYR A 246 13.40 16.75 -21.22
C TYR A 246 14.52 15.94 -21.88
N ALA A 247 14.20 15.11 -22.87
CA ALA A 247 15.19 14.30 -23.58
C ALA A 247 16.26 15.15 -24.28
N ALA A 248 15.87 16.25 -24.94
CA ALA A 248 16.82 17.16 -25.58
C ALA A 248 17.77 17.87 -24.60
N SER A 249 17.42 17.94 -23.31
CA SER A 249 18.30 18.49 -22.27
C SER A 249 19.35 17.50 -21.75
N LEU A 250 19.28 16.23 -22.16
CA LEU A 250 20.14 15.14 -21.67
C LEU A 250 20.94 14.50 -22.82
N PRO A 251 22.27 14.58 -22.84
CA PRO A 251 23.10 14.07 -23.96
C PRO A 251 22.96 12.55 -24.21
N GLY A 252 22.60 11.78 -23.16
CA GLY A 252 22.46 10.32 -23.24
C GLY A 252 21.03 9.83 -23.42
N CYS A 253 20.03 10.71 -23.59
CA CYS A 253 18.63 10.34 -23.71
C CYS A 253 18.13 10.44 -25.14
N THR A 254 17.64 9.34 -25.69
CA THR A 254 16.98 9.31 -27.02
C THR A 254 15.47 9.27 -26.84
N HIS A 255 14.77 10.26 -27.41
CA HIS A 255 13.31 10.29 -27.39
C HIS A 255 12.71 9.48 -28.55
N ALA A 256 11.85 8.52 -28.22
CA ALA A 256 11.09 7.74 -29.18
C ALA A 256 9.59 7.98 -29.01
N LEU A 257 8.84 8.09 -30.09
CA LEU A 257 7.39 8.26 -30.07
C LEU A 257 6.66 6.91 -30.10
N CYS A 258 5.57 6.84 -29.36
CA CYS A 258 4.75 5.64 -29.26
C CYS A 258 3.84 5.46 -30.48
N TRP A 259 4.05 4.38 -31.23
CA TRP A 259 3.23 4.04 -32.40
C TRP A 259 1.74 3.84 -32.08
N ALA A 260 1.38 3.38 -30.89
CA ALA A 260 -0.02 3.25 -30.48
C ALA A 260 -0.71 4.61 -30.37
N HIS A 261 -0.01 5.64 -29.90
CA HIS A 261 -0.54 7.01 -29.87
C HIS A 261 -0.64 7.60 -31.29
N THR A 262 0.38 7.40 -32.12
CA THR A 262 0.39 7.80 -33.52
C THR A 262 -0.75 7.14 -34.28
N ARG A 263 -0.96 5.84 -34.14
CA ARG A 263 -2.08 5.11 -34.75
C ARG A 263 -3.44 5.70 -34.32
N ARG A 264 -3.62 5.99 -33.02
CA ARG A 264 -4.85 6.62 -32.53
C ARG A 264 -5.10 8.02 -33.12
N ALA A 265 -4.03 8.79 -33.36
CA ALA A 265 -4.14 10.09 -34.02
C ALA A 265 -4.62 9.95 -35.48
N PHE A 266 -4.07 9.00 -36.25
CA PHE A 266 -4.53 8.71 -37.61
C PHE A 266 -5.99 8.26 -37.64
N LEU A 267 -6.41 7.35 -36.74
CA LEU A 267 -7.82 6.94 -36.64
C LEU A 267 -8.79 8.10 -36.39
N LYS A 268 -8.38 9.12 -35.62
CA LYS A 268 -9.18 10.31 -35.40
C LYS A 268 -9.32 11.20 -36.67
N ALA A 269 -8.34 11.13 -37.57
CA ALA A 269 -8.32 11.89 -38.81
C ALA A 269 -9.00 11.14 -39.96
N GLU A 270 -9.43 9.90 -39.81
CA GLU A 270 -10.00 9.04 -40.86
C GLU A 270 -11.23 9.64 -41.52
N SER A 271 -12.08 10.33 -40.75
CA SER A 271 -13.26 11.01 -41.30
C SER A 271 -12.94 12.27 -42.09
N ILE A 272 -11.74 12.84 -41.97
CA ILE A 272 -11.27 14.06 -42.61
C ILE A 272 -10.59 13.73 -43.93
N ASP A 273 -9.67 12.76 -43.91
CA ASP A 273 -8.86 12.36 -45.05
C ASP A 273 -8.61 10.85 -45.07
N PRO A 274 -9.60 10.06 -45.58
CA PRO A 274 -9.57 8.58 -45.42
C PRO A 274 -8.46 7.89 -46.18
N GLN A 275 -8.07 8.38 -47.36
CA GLN A 275 -7.11 7.67 -48.23
C GLN A 275 -5.67 7.71 -47.68
N PRO A 276 -5.06 8.84 -47.33
CA PRO A 276 -3.74 8.86 -46.68
C PRO A 276 -3.74 8.18 -45.32
N VAL A 277 -4.83 8.29 -44.56
CA VAL A 277 -4.96 7.62 -43.26
C VAL A 277 -4.94 6.12 -43.43
N ALA A 278 -5.65 5.55 -44.40
CA ALA A 278 -5.62 4.11 -44.70
C ALA A 278 -4.20 3.61 -45.01
N GLN A 279 -3.46 4.38 -45.82
CA GLN A 279 -2.05 4.05 -46.15
C GLN A 279 -1.16 4.08 -44.91
N ALA A 280 -1.27 5.11 -44.05
CA ALA A 280 -0.50 5.20 -42.81
C ALA A 280 -0.83 4.07 -41.85
N LEU A 281 -2.09 3.71 -41.69
CA LEU A 281 -2.53 2.59 -40.84
C LEU A 281 -2.03 1.24 -41.37
N GLU A 282 -1.93 1.04 -42.68
CA GLU A 282 -1.36 -0.15 -43.27
C GLU A 282 0.14 -0.27 -42.99
N MET A 283 0.89 0.82 -43.13
CA MET A 283 2.32 0.84 -42.77
C MET A 283 2.52 0.48 -41.28
N ILE A 284 1.73 1.08 -40.38
CA ILE A 284 1.80 0.79 -38.95
C ILE A 284 1.44 -0.69 -38.68
N ARG A 285 0.46 -1.25 -39.39
CA ARG A 285 0.10 -2.67 -39.30
C ARG A 285 1.27 -3.58 -39.69
N GLY A 286 1.98 -3.20 -40.75
CA GLY A 286 3.19 -3.92 -41.20
C GLY A 286 4.28 -3.96 -40.11
N LEU A 287 4.54 -2.82 -39.45
CA LEU A 287 5.49 -2.77 -38.33
C LEU A 287 5.11 -3.71 -37.17
N TYR A 288 3.85 -3.68 -36.76
CA TYR A 288 3.36 -4.58 -35.70
C TYR A 288 3.35 -6.07 -36.11
N ALA A 289 3.20 -6.37 -37.41
CA ALA A 289 3.32 -7.74 -37.90
C ALA A 289 4.75 -8.26 -37.73
N ILE A 290 5.75 -7.46 -38.10
CA ILE A 290 7.17 -7.79 -37.94
C ILE A 290 7.51 -8.00 -36.46
N GLU A 291 7.09 -7.07 -35.56
CA GLU A 291 7.33 -7.20 -34.13
C GLU A 291 6.76 -8.51 -33.56
N ARG A 292 5.53 -8.85 -33.96
CA ARG A 292 4.85 -10.09 -33.52
C ARG A 292 5.59 -11.36 -34.01
N ASP A 293 6.11 -11.34 -35.22
CA ASP A 293 6.82 -12.48 -35.79
C ASP A 293 8.20 -12.66 -35.14
N LEU A 294 8.90 -11.56 -34.83
CA LEU A 294 10.14 -11.59 -34.03
C LEU A 294 9.91 -12.09 -32.60
N GLY A 295 8.82 -11.68 -31.95
CA GLY A 295 8.46 -12.19 -30.62
C GLY A 295 8.20 -13.69 -30.56
N LYS A 296 7.70 -14.27 -31.65
CA LYS A 296 7.52 -15.74 -31.78
C LYS A 296 8.84 -16.49 -31.93
N VAL A 297 9.81 -15.90 -32.61
CA VAL A 297 11.15 -16.50 -32.79
C VAL A 297 11.90 -16.49 -31.45
N GLY A 298 11.90 -15.37 -30.71
CA GLY A 298 12.51 -15.32 -29.38
C GLY A 298 11.90 -16.28 -28.35
N ALA A 299 10.56 -16.49 -28.39
CA ALA A 299 9.91 -17.45 -27.52
C ALA A 299 10.18 -18.93 -27.89
N ALA A 300 10.70 -19.22 -29.08
CA ALA A 300 11.06 -20.57 -29.50
C ALA A 300 12.52 -20.93 -29.16
N GLU A 301 13.35 -19.96 -28.80
CA GLU A 301 14.75 -20.20 -28.38
C GLU A 301 14.86 -20.39 -26.85
N ASP A 302 13.80 -20.07 -26.06
CA ASP A 302 13.75 -20.23 -24.60
C ASP A 302 13.04 -21.54 -24.14
N VAL A 303 12.78 -22.50 -25.02
CA VAL A 303 12.27 -23.86 -24.76
C VAL A 303 13.34 -24.88 -25.16
#